data_589a89e28dde8699e7e1581479f7b19c
#
_entry.id   589a89e28dde8699e7e1581479f7b19c
#
_cell.length_a   1.000
_cell.length_b   1.000
_cell.length_c   1.000
_cell.angle_alpha   90.00
_cell.angle_beta   90.00
_cell.angle_gamma   90.00
#
_symmetry.space_group_name_H-M   'P 1'
#
loop_
_entity.id
_entity.type
_entity.pdbx_description
1 polymer ?
#
loop_
_entity_poly.entity_id
_entity_poly.type
_entity_poly.pdbx_seq_one_letter_code
_entity_poly.pdbx_strand_id
1 'polypeptide(L)'
;QVREAVGIRLQQDRPHHWFAGLLVEGAEGWRPDLQAIGTEGEFGFLAFPQGGGRVRVYGGYPLEQAQRFKGPDGSRRFLDAFAMSCSPDNRHLVEGRPAGPLFSYFNADSWTEQPYGPGVVLVGDAAGWNDPILGLGLSITYRDVRIVSDILKATEDWSTASFEEYGEERAERMRRLRFTAKLQAALDMEFGE
;
A
#
# COMPACT_ATOMS: atom_id res chain seq x y z
N GLN A 1 -7.68 -17.61 -0.10
CA GLN A 1 -7.67 -19.10 -0.11
C GLN A 1 -7.34 -19.68 1.27
N VAL A 2 -6.10 -19.46 1.85
CA VAL A 2 -5.75 -20.05 3.17
C VAL A 2 -6.68 -19.53 4.26
N ARG A 3 -6.94 -18.23 4.34
CA ARG A 3 -7.88 -17.66 5.32
C ARG A 3 -9.28 -18.29 5.26
N GLU A 4 -9.80 -18.41 4.06
CA GLU A 4 -11.12 -18.98 3.81
C GLU A 4 -11.19 -20.44 4.28
N ALA A 5 -10.12 -21.21 3.99
CA ALA A 5 -10.04 -22.62 4.39
C ALA A 5 -10.08 -22.83 5.91
N VAL A 6 -9.60 -21.85 6.70
CA VAL A 6 -9.61 -21.88 8.17
C VAL A 6 -10.68 -20.99 8.79
N GLY A 7 -11.59 -20.45 7.98
CA GLY A 7 -12.73 -19.65 8.44
C GLY A 7 -12.39 -18.23 8.93
N ILE A 8 -11.15 -17.73 8.72
CA ILE A 8 -10.76 -16.38 9.11
C ILE A 8 -11.27 -15.41 8.06
N ARG A 9 -12.17 -14.51 8.45
CA ARG A 9 -12.72 -13.45 7.59
C ARG A 9 -12.03 -12.13 7.84
N LEU A 10 -11.77 -11.36 6.77
CA LEU A 10 -11.38 -9.98 6.90
C LEU A 10 -12.62 -9.08 6.95
N GLN A 11 -12.58 -8.12 7.85
CA GLN A 11 -13.38 -6.93 7.76
C GLN A 11 -12.71 -5.99 6.73
N GLN A 12 -13.49 -5.16 6.06
CA GLN A 12 -12.99 -4.21 5.09
C GLN A 12 -13.75 -2.90 5.22
N ASP A 13 -13.02 -1.80 5.18
CA ASP A 13 -13.58 -0.45 5.17
C ASP A 13 -14.10 -0.08 3.77
N ARG A 14 -14.79 1.04 3.67
CA ARG A 14 -15.15 1.59 2.37
C ARG A 14 -13.89 2.04 1.64
N PRO A 15 -13.82 1.87 0.31
CA PRO A 15 -12.73 2.46 -0.46
C PRO A 15 -12.67 3.97 -0.27
N HIS A 16 -11.46 4.52 -0.23
CA HIS A 16 -11.23 5.95 -0.06
C HIS A 16 -10.85 6.60 -1.39
N HIS A 17 -10.00 5.94 -2.18
CA HIS A 17 -9.53 6.43 -3.47
C HIS A 17 -9.03 5.26 -4.33
N TRP A 18 -8.81 5.50 -5.60
CA TRP A 18 -8.04 4.61 -6.46
C TRP A 18 -6.55 4.84 -6.24
N PHE A 19 -5.79 3.76 -6.34
CA PHE A 19 -4.35 3.79 -6.32
C PHE A 19 -3.83 2.98 -7.50
N ALA A 20 -2.92 3.57 -8.28
CA ALA A 20 -2.32 2.92 -9.43
C ALA A 20 -0.80 3.01 -9.35
N GLY A 21 -0.10 2.10 -10.01
CA GLY A 21 1.35 2.14 -10.04
C GLY A 21 1.94 1.35 -11.18
N LEU A 22 3.08 1.83 -11.68
CA LEU A 22 3.93 1.14 -12.64
C LEU A 22 5.41 1.42 -12.40
N LEU A 23 6.26 0.70 -13.08
CA LEU A 23 7.69 0.97 -13.17
C LEU A 23 7.95 1.75 -14.46
N VAL A 24 8.64 2.88 -14.36
CA VAL A 24 9.13 3.70 -15.48
C VAL A 24 10.56 3.30 -15.79
N GLU A 25 10.91 3.19 -17.05
CA GLU A 25 12.28 3.09 -17.55
C GLU A 25 12.56 4.25 -18.53
N GLY A 26 13.84 4.51 -18.79
CA GLY A 26 14.27 5.67 -19.60
C GLY A 26 14.23 6.98 -18.81
N ALA A 27 14.27 6.91 -17.48
CA ALA A 27 14.28 8.07 -16.57
C ALA A 27 15.70 8.33 -16.00
N GLU A 28 16.74 8.24 -16.83
CA GLU A 28 18.14 8.40 -16.41
C GLU A 28 18.44 9.76 -15.77
N GLY A 29 17.68 10.79 -16.12
CA GLY A 29 17.81 12.11 -15.54
C GLY A 29 17.14 12.28 -14.19
N TRP A 30 16.35 11.30 -13.72
CA TRP A 30 15.81 11.33 -12.36
C TRP A 30 16.92 11.10 -11.34
N ARG A 31 17.01 11.95 -10.36
CA ARG A 31 18.04 11.88 -9.32
C ARG A 31 17.90 10.57 -8.52
N PRO A 32 18.98 9.79 -8.36
CA PRO A 32 18.92 8.49 -7.66
C PRO A 32 18.70 8.62 -6.15
N ASP A 33 18.93 9.79 -5.58
CA ASP A 33 18.74 10.13 -4.17
C ASP A 33 17.39 10.86 -3.90
N LEU A 34 16.57 11.08 -4.93
CA LEU A 34 15.32 11.81 -4.81
C LEU A 34 14.12 10.85 -4.73
N GLN A 35 13.50 10.80 -3.58
CA GLN A 35 12.13 10.30 -3.42
C GLN A 35 11.19 11.51 -3.39
N ALA A 36 10.13 11.46 -4.20
CA ALA A 36 9.16 12.55 -4.27
C ALA A 36 7.76 12.05 -3.89
N ILE A 37 7.10 12.83 -3.06
CA ILE A 37 5.71 12.60 -2.62
C ILE A 37 5.02 13.96 -2.64
N GLY A 38 3.80 14.00 -3.14
CA GLY A 38 3.01 15.23 -3.16
C GLY A 38 1.63 15.04 -3.76
N THR A 39 0.89 16.16 -3.81
CA THR A 39 -0.44 16.22 -4.40
C THR A 39 -0.55 17.50 -5.22
N GLU A 40 -1.14 17.41 -6.41
CA GLU A 40 -1.53 18.57 -7.22
C GLU A 40 -2.92 18.32 -7.81
N GLY A 41 -3.87 19.17 -7.48
CA GLY A 41 -5.26 18.98 -7.82
C GLY A 41 -5.80 17.66 -7.25
N GLU A 42 -6.42 16.87 -8.11
CA GLU A 42 -7.00 15.57 -7.75
C GLU A 42 -6.05 14.38 -7.98
N PHE A 43 -4.73 14.59 -7.88
CA PHE A 43 -3.75 13.54 -8.11
C PHE A 43 -2.64 13.58 -7.06
N GLY A 44 -2.65 12.62 -6.14
CA GLY A 44 -1.54 12.37 -5.23
C GLY A 44 -0.52 11.46 -5.90
N PHE A 45 0.79 11.69 -5.68
CA PHE A 45 1.83 10.91 -6.32
C PHE A 45 2.96 10.50 -5.38
N LEU A 46 3.61 9.39 -5.73
CA LEU A 46 4.87 8.95 -5.14
C LEU A 46 5.80 8.52 -6.27
N ALA A 47 7.07 8.87 -6.15
CA ALA A 47 8.11 8.46 -7.09
C ALA A 47 9.36 7.99 -6.34
N PHE A 48 9.79 6.77 -6.60
CA PHE A 48 10.91 6.12 -5.91
C PHE A 48 11.93 5.58 -6.91
N PRO A 49 13.17 6.11 -6.93
CA PRO A 49 14.22 5.61 -7.81
C PRO A 49 14.56 4.16 -7.47
N GLN A 50 14.77 3.36 -8.53
CA GLN A 50 15.10 1.94 -8.43
C GLN A 50 16.50 1.64 -9.02
N GLY A 51 17.24 2.68 -9.41
CA GLY A 51 18.52 2.56 -10.10
C GLY A 51 18.39 2.19 -11.58
N GLY A 52 19.46 2.43 -12.35
CA GLY A 52 19.53 2.10 -13.77
C GLY A 52 18.47 2.80 -14.63
N GLY A 53 18.21 4.09 -14.37
CA GLY A 53 17.20 4.86 -15.10
C GLY A 53 15.76 4.40 -14.87
N ARG A 54 15.49 3.67 -13.79
CA ARG A 54 14.15 3.19 -13.43
C ARG A 54 13.61 3.91 -12.21
N VAL A 55 12.33 4.26 -12.28
CA VAL A 55 11.59 4.88 -11.17
C VAL A 55 10.26 4.16 -10.97
N ARG A 56 9.98 3.71 -9.76
CA ARG A 56 8.67 3.19 -9.39
C ARG A 56 7.78 4.37 -9.06
N VAL A 57 6.67 4.49 -9.77
CA VAL A 57 5.70 5.57 -9.57
C VAL A 57 4.35 5.03 -9.17
N TYR A 58 3.68 5.78 -8.30
CA TYR A 58 2.32 5.51 -7.86
C TYR A 58 1.51 6.80 -7.95
N GLY A 59 0.19 6.65 -8.15
CA GLY A 59 -0.75 7.76 -8.17
C GLY A 59 -2.05 7.41 -7.47
N GLY A 60 -2.50 8.29 -6.57
CA GLY A 60 -3.82 8.26 -5.93
C GLY A 60 -4.76 9.22 -6.63
N TYR A 61 -6.03 8.85 -6.83
CA TYR A 61 -7.03 9.67 -7.51
C TYR A 61 -8.45 9.30 -7.07
N PRO A 62 -9.43 10.22 -7.23
CA PRO A 62 -10.79 10.04 -6.75
C PRO A 62 -11.49 8.78 -7.25
N LEU A 63 -12.42 8.25 -6.44
CA LEU A 63 -13.19 7.05 -6.79
C LEU A 63 -14.02 7.23 -8.08
N GLU A 64 -14.54 8.43 -8.31
CA GLU A 64 -15.34 8.80 -9.47
C GLU A 64 -14.56 8.68 -10.79
N GLN A 65 -13.23 8.76 -10.69
CA GLN A 65 -12.32 8.68 -11.83
C GLN A 65 -11.85 7.24 -12.13
N ALA A 66 -12.62 6.23 -11.79
CA ALA A 66 -12.28 4.81 -11.97
C ALA A 66 -11.83 4.43 -13.40
N GLN A 67 -12.22 5.21 -14.42
CA GLN A 67 -11.88 4.98 -15.82
C GLN A 67 -10.65 5.77 -16.30
N ARG A 68 -10.09 6.67 -15.45
CA ARG A 68 -9.03 7.64 -15.84
C ARG A 68 -7.86 6.99 -16.57
N PHE A 69 -7.40 5.86 -16.07
CA PHE A 69 -6.21 5.17 -16.61
C PHE A 69 -6.50 3.79 -17.19
N LYS A 70 -7.77 3.46 -17.52
CA LYS A 70 -8.14 2.19 -18.13
C LYS A 70 -7.99 2.22 -19.66
N GLY A 71 -7.82 1.03 -20.24
CA GLY A 71 -7.73 0.84 -21.71
C GLY A 71 -6.29 0.88 -22.24
N PRO A 72 -6.11 0.78 -23.57
CA PRO A 72 -4.80 0.57 -24.19
C PRO A 72 -3.77 1.65 -23.85
N ASP A 73 -4.19 2.92 -23.81
CA ASP A 73 -3.31 4.07 -23.51
C ASP A 73 -3.27 4.42 -22.02
N GLY A 74 -3.80 3.56 -21.15
CA GLY A 74 -3.90 3.83 -19.71
C GLY A 74 -2.56 4.13 -19.07
N SER A 75 -1.52 3.34 -19.38
CA SER A 75 -0.16 3.56 -18.86
C SER A 75 0.42 4.89 -19.35
N ARG A 76 0.17 5.29 -20.60
CA ARG A 76 0.63 6.59 -21.13
C ARG A 76 -0.05 7.74 -20.41
N ARG A 77 -1.40 7.72 -20.33
CA ARG A 77 -2.15 8.73 -19.58
C ARG A 77 -1.73 8.82 -18.10
N PHE A 78 -1.36 7.69 -17.51
CA PHE A 78 -0.85 7.68 -16.16
C PHE A 78 0.49 8.40 -16.02
N LEU A 79 1.42 8.20 -16.96
CA LEU A 79 2.69 8.95 -16.98
C LEU A 79 2.48 10.44 -17.30
N ASP A 80 1.55 10.77 -18.18
CA ASP A 80 1.20 12.15 -18.51
C ASP A 80 0.65 12.92 -17.28
N ALA A 81 0.00 12.20 -16.34
CA ALA A 81 -0.49 12.80 -15.11
C ALA A 81 0.65 13.27 -14.16
N PHE A 82 1.89 12.84 -14.40
CA PHE A 82 3.05 13.35 -13.65
C PHE A 82 3.59 14.68 -14.21
N ALA A 83 2.98 15.28 -15.23
CA ALA A 83 3.28 16.63 -15.70
C ALA A 83 2.79 17.71 -14.72
N MET A 84 3.22 17.58 -13.47
CA MET A 84 2.81 18.44 -12.35
C MET A 84 3.87 19.47 -12.04
N SER A 85 3.45 20.68 -11.66
CA SER A 85 4.35 21.78 -11.30
C SER A 85 5.09 21.53 -9.98
N CYS A 86 4.44 20.81 -9.07
CA CYS A 86 4.99 20.49 -7.75
C CYS A 86 5.99 19.31 -7.77
N SER A 87 6.04 18.53 -8.85
CA SER A 87 6.95 17.38 -8.97
C SER A 87 8.30 17.83 -9.55
N PRO A 88 9.41 17.72 -8.78
CA PRO A 88 10.72 18.03 -9.32
C PRO A 88 11.09 17.05 -10.43
N ASP A 89 11.80 17.51 -11.45
CA ASP A 89 12.30 16.69 -12.56
C ASP A 89 11.24 15.81 -13.26
N ASN A 90 9.97 16.19 -13.18
CA ASN A 90 8.81 15.43 -13.67
C ASN A 90 8.92 15.00 -15.14
N ARG A 91 9.60 15.79 -15.98
CA ARG A 91 9.82 15.49 -17.40
C ARG A 91 10.39 14.09 -17.62
N HIS A 92 11.27 13.61 -16.73
CA HIS A 92 11.90 12.30 -16.84
C HIS A 92 10.90 11.15 -16.62
N LEU A 93 9.83 11.41 -15.87
CA LEU A 93 8.72 10.45 -15.72
C LEU A 93 7.79 10.49 -16.92
N VAL A 94 7.45 11.71 -17.37
CA VAL A 94 6.56 11.92 -18.51
C VAL A 94 7.16 11.41 -19.81
N GLU A 95 8.45 11.65 -20.06
CA GLU A 95 9.18 11.19 -21.25
C GLU A 95 9.57 9.70 -21.17
N GLY A 96 9.54 9.12 -19.98
CA GLY A 96 9.85 7.72 -19.73
C GLY A 96 8.85 6.74 -20.36
N ARG A 97 9.19 5.46 -20.30
CA ARG A 97 8.36 4.37 -20.82
C ARG A 97 7.87 3.45 -19.71
N PRO A 98 6.66 2.90 -19.81
CA PRO A 98 6.24 1.82 -18.91
C PRO A 98 7.15 0.59 -19.07
N ALA A 99 7.74 0.11 -17.97
CA ALA A 99 8.53 -1.13 -17.93
C ALA A 99 7.67 -2.34 -17.53
N GLY A 100 6.35 -2.23 -17.66
CA GLY A 100 5.40 -3.28 -17.33
C GLY A 100 3.96 -2.74 -17.31
N PRO A 101 2.99 -3.55 -16.94
CA PRO A 101 1.60 -3.15 -16.90
C PRO A 101 1.34 -2.14 -15.78
N LEU A 102 0.38 -1.25 -16.01
CA LEU A 102 -0.22 -0.42 -14.98
C LEU A 102 -1.21 -1.27 -14.17
N PHE A 103 -1.01 -1.34 -12.87
CA PHE A 103 -1.97 -1.94 -11.96
C PHE A 103 -2.72 -0.85 -11.21
N SER A 104 -4.04 -1.00 -11.15
CA SER A 104 -4.92 -0.09 -10.39
C SER A 104 -5.82 -0.89 -9.47
N TYR A 105 -5.97 -0.43 -8.25
CA TYR A 105 -6.88 -1.00 -7.25
C TYR A 105 -7.51 0.12 -6.42
N PHE A 106 -8.68 -0.12 -5.89
CA PHE A 106 -9.26 0.79 -4.91
C PHE A 106 -8.60 0.55 -3.56
N ASN A 107 -8.27 1.64 -2.89
CA ASN A 107 -7.62 1.58 -1.59
C ASN A 107 -8.68 1.52 -0.49
N ALA A 108 -8.66 0.44 0.27
CA ALA A 108 -9.54 0.19 1.40
C ALA A 108 -8.79 -0.60 2.45
N ASP A 109 -8.84 -0.16 3.69
CA ASP A 109 -8.25 -0.92 4.79
C ASP A 109 -8.97 -2.24 5.00
N SER A 110 -8.24 -3.28 5.35
CA SER A 110 -8.80 -4.55 5.76
C SER A 110 -8.11 -5.11 7.00
N TRP A 111 -8.84 -5.87 7.82
CA TRP A 111 -8.28 -6.42 9.06
C TRP A 111 -9.05 -7.63 9.54
N THR A 112 -8.43 -8.40 10.42
CA THR A 112 -9.08 -9.36 11.30
C THR A 112 -8.61 -9.10 12.73
N GLU A 113 -9.49 -9.25 13.69
CA GLU A 113 -9.14 -9.15 15.11
C GLU A 113 -8.52 -10.46 15.62
N GLN A 114 -8.83 -11.57 14.95
CA GLN A 114 -8.28 -12.88 15.25
C GLN A 114 -7.46 -13.40 14.07
N PRO A 115 -6.14 -13.08 14.00
CA PRO A 115 -5.29 -13.49 12.90
C PRO A 115 -4.75 -14.92 13.01
N TYR A 116 -5.42 -15.78 13.77
CA TYR A 116 -5.02 -17.17 14.00
C TYR A 116 -6.25 -18.09 14.07
N GLY A 117 -6.01 -19.35 13.81
CA GLY A 117 -6.98 -20.45 13.89
C GLY A 117 -6.25 -21.77 14.04
N PRO A 118 -6.96 -22.91 14.11
CA PRO A 118 -6.33 -24.22 14.26
C PRO A 118 -5.26 -24.47 13.18
N GLY A 119 -3.99 -24.59 13.60
CA GLY A 119 -2.86 -24.85 12.72
C GLY A 119 -2.40 -23.70 11.82
N VAL A 120 -2.92 -22.48 12.00
CA VAL A 120 -2.59 -21.32 11.15
C VAL A 120 -2.48 -20.05 11.97
N VAL A 121 -1.40 -19.30 11.72
CA VAL A 121 -1.23 -17.91 12.18
C VAL A 121 -0.95 -17.02 10.96
N LEU A 122 -1.67 -15.93 10.83
CA LEU A 122 -1.52 -14.96 9.76
C LEU A 122 -0.63 -13.79 10.20
N VAL A 123 0.25 -13.34 9.32
CA VAL A 123 1.15 -12.19 9.54
C VAL A 123 1.08 -11.21 8.36
N GLY A 124 1.42 -9.94 8.59
CA GLY A 124 1.44 -8.91 7.55
C GLY A 124 0.10 -8.79 6.83
N ASP A 125 0.15 -8.61 5.51
CA ASP A 125 -1.03 -8.41 4.66
C ASP A 125 -1.98 -9.64 4.64
N ALA A 126 -1.48 -10.83 4.99
CA ALA A 126 -2.34 -12.00 5.13
C ALA A 126 -3.39 -11.83 6.25
N ALA A 127 -3.08 -11.07 7.29
CA ALA A 127 -3.97 -10.74 8.40
C ALA A 127 -4.72 -9.40 8.22
N GLY A 128 -4.58 -8.76 7.07
CA GLY A 128 -5.18 -7.49 6.70
C GLY A 128 -4.14 -6.44 6.32
N TRP A 129 -4.50 -5.60 5.38
CA TRP A 129 -3.65 -4.53 4.85
C TRP A 129 -4.23 -3.16 5.15
N ASN A 130 -3.36 -2.16 5.17
CA ASN A 130 -3.70 -0.75 5.36
C ASN A 130 -3.32 0.05 4.14
N ASP A 131 -3.85 1.28 4.08
CA ASP A 131 -3.39 2.28 3.14
C ASP A 131 -1.86 2.38 3.15
N PRO A 132 -1.18 2.25 1.99
CA PRO A 132 0.27 2.31 1.90
C PRO A 132 0.86 3.71 2.16
N ILE A 133 0.05 4.73 2.37
CA ILE A 133 0.47 6.13 2.58
C ILE A 133 1.52 6.28 3.69
N LEU A 134 1.44 5.45 4.73
CA LEU A 134 2.42 5.46 5.83
C LEU A 134 3.72 4.71 5.50
N GLY A 135 3.78 3.92 4.43
CA GLY A 135 4.96 3.12 4.05
C GLY A 135 5.36 2.03 5.05
N LEU A 136 4.47 1.58 5.93
CA LEU A 136 4.80 0.73 7.09
C LEU A 136 4.60 -0.78 6.88
N GLY A 137 4.22 -1.24 5.68
CA GLY A 137 3.87 -2.65 5.42
C GLY A 137 4.96 -3.65 5.85
N LEU A 138 6.23 -3.39 5.52
CA LEU A 138 7.35 -4.25 5.96
C LEU A 138 7.55 -4.22 7.47
N SER A 139 7.47 -3.05 8.11
CA SER A 139 7.62 -2.91 9.56
C SER A 139 6.53 -3.67 10.32
N ILE A 140 5.29 -3.63 9.80
CA ILE A 140 4.16 -4.40 10.32
C ILE A 140 4.48 -5.90 10.23
N THR A 141 4.89 -6.36 9.06
CA THR A 141 5.19 -7.77 8.80
C THR A 141 6.33 -8.26 9.69
N TYR A 142 7.44 -7.52 9.79
CA TYR A 142 8.56 -7.91 10.65
C TYR A 142 8.20 -7.96 12.13
N ARG A 143 7.36 -7.04 12.61
CA ARG A 143 6.88 -7.09 13.98
C ARG A 143 5.99 -8.31 14.22
N ASP A 144 5.05 -8.60 13.32
CA ASP A 144 4.20 -9.77 13.40
C ASP A 144 5.05 -11.05 13.45
N VAL A 145 6.00 -11.20 12.51
CA VAL A 145 6.90 -12.36 12.44
C VAL A 145 7.71 -12.52 13.72
N ARG A 146 8.23 -11.43 14.28
CA ARG A 146 9.00 -11.49 15.53
C ARG A 146 8.14 -12.01 16.67
N ILE A 147 6.95 -11.43 16.89
CA ILE A 147 6.06 -11.84 17.99
C ILE A 147 5.68 -13.32 17.84
N VAL A 148 5.24 -13.72 16.64
CA VAL A 148 4.86 -15.12 16.38
C VAL A 148 6.05 -16.06 16.57
N SER A 149 7.25 -15.69 16.11
CA SER A 149 8.46 -16.49 16.31
C SER A 149 8.84 -16.64 17.78
N ASP A 150 8.67 -15.58 18.58
CA ASP A 150 8.97 -15.62 20.00
C ASP A 150 7.99 -16.53 20.75
N ILE A 151 6.70 -16.51 20.41
CA ILE A 151 5.68 -17.46 20.92
C ILE A 151 6.08 -18.90 20.58
N LEU A 152 6.35 -19.18 19.30
CA LEU A 152 6.71 -20.54 18.84
C LEU A 152 7.97 -21.11 19.50
N LYS A 153 8.89 -20.24 19.95
CA LYS A 153 10.12 -20.65 20.67
C LYS A 153 9.87 -20.82 22.16
N ALA A 154 8.92 -20.08 22.72
CA ALA A 154 8.68 -20.05 24.16
C ALA A 154 7.84 -21.22 24.68
N THR A 155 7.06 -21.88 23.80
CA THR A 155 6.16 -22.98 24.18
C THR A 155 6.06 -24.04 23.08
N GLU A 156 5.81 -25.28 23.51
CA GLU A 156 5.43 -26.39 22.62
C GLU A 156 3.90 -26.49 22.45
N ASP A 157 3.13 -25.75 23.24
CA ASP A 157 1.68 -25.61 23.05
C ASP A 157 1.40 -24.55 21.97
N TRP A 158 1.11 -25.01 20.75
CA TRP A 158 0.74 -24.17 19.62
C TRP A 158 -0.78 -24.15 19.39
N SER A 159 -1.55 -24.25 20.46
CA SER A 159 -2.99 -24.04 20.43
C SER A 159 -3.33 -22.57 20.11
N THR A 160 -4.59 -22.33 19.76
CA THR A 160 -5.06 -20.96 19.48
C THR A 160 -4.90 -20.03 20.69
N ALA A 161 -4.99 -20.55 21.91
CA ALA A 161 -4.81 -19.77 23.14
C ALA A 161 -3.42 -19.12 23.24
N SER A 162 -2.38 -19.80 22.76
CA SER A 162 -1.01 -19.27 22.79
C SER A 162 -0.81 -18.02 21.90
N PHE A 163 -1.75 -17.73 20.99
CA PHE A 163 -1.68 -16.59 20.08
C PHE A 163 -2.66 -15.45 20.42
N GLU A 164 -3.40 -15.55 21.52
CA GLU A 164 -4.37 -14.53 21.95
C GLU A 164 -3.70 -13.17 22.15
N GLU A 165 -2.59 -13.11 22.88
CA GLU A 165 -1.83 -11.89 23.13
C GLU A 165 -1.32 -11.25 21.83
N TYR A 166 -0.88 -12.07 20.86
CA TYR A 166 -0.51 -11.57 19.52
C TYR A 166 -1.71 -10.93 18.81
N GLY A 167 -2.88 -11.58 18.86
CA GLY A 167 -4.09 -11.06 18.24
C GLY A 167 -4.51 -9.72 18.83
N GLU A 168 -4.53 -9.61 20.16
CA GLU A 168 -4.88 -8.37 20.86
C GLU A 168 -3.90 -7.23 20.57
N GLU A 169 -2.59 -7.50 20.68
CA GLU A 169 -1.55 -6.50 20.37
C GLU A 169 -1.67 -6.01 18.92
N ARG A 170 -1.83 -6.96 17.99
CA ARG A 170 -1.96 -6.63 16.58
C ARG A 170 -3.23 -5.82 16.30
N ALA A 171 -4.36 -6.22 16.85
CA ALA A 171 -5.63 -5.53 16.65
C ALA A 171 -5.53 -4.05 17.08
N GLU A 172 -4.98 -3.79 18.28
CA GLU A 172 -4.81 -2.43 18.81
C GLU A 172 -3.78 -1.63 18.01
N ARG A 173 -2.63 -2.20 17.68
CA ARG A 173 -1.62 -1.56 16.85
C ARG A 173 -2.16 -1.19 15.47
N MET A 174 -2.84 -2.11 14.80
CA MET A 174 -3.42 -1.86 13.47
C MET A 174 -4.57 -0.86 13.53
N ARG A 175 -5.34 -0.81 14.60
CA ARG A 175 -6.37 0.20 14.82
C ARG A 175 -5.76 1.61 14.85
N ARG A 176 -4.66 1.78 15.60
CA ARG A 176 -3.93 3.06 15.67
C ARG A 176 -3.34 3.45 14.31
N LEU A 177 -2.73 2.50 13.60
CA LEU A 177 -2.15 2.75 12.28
C LEU A 177 -3.22 3.15 11.26
N ARG A 178 -4.37 2.48 11.24
CA ARG A 178 -5.50 2.88 10.37
C ARG A 178 -6.00 4.30 10.67
N PHE A 179 -6.10 4.65 11.94
CA PHE A 179 -6.45 6.03 12.31
C PHE A 179 -5.43 7.05 11.79
N THR A 180 -4.14 6.77 11.97
CA THR A 180 -3.06 7.65 11.49
C THR A 180 -3.05 7.74 9.96
N ALA A 181 -3.25 6.61 9.25
CA ALA A 181 -3.31 6.59 7.80
C ALA A 181 -4.50 7.41 7.27
N LYS A 182 -5.67 7.30 7.90
CA LYS A 182 -6.84 8.11 7.54
C LYS A 182 -6.61 9.61 7.77
N LEU A 183 -5.98 9.97 8.90
CA LEU A 183 -5.63 11.36 9.17
C LEU A 183 -4.62 11.88 8.13
N GLN A 184 -3.59 11.11 7.81
CA GLN A 184 -2.61 11.48 6.79
C GLN A 184 -3.26 11.61 5.40
N ALA A 185 -4.11 10.65 5.02
CA ALA A 185 -4.83 10.70 3.75
C ALA A 185 -5.74 11.92 3.65
N ALA A 186 -6.43 12.27 4.73
CA ALA A 186 -7.27 13.49 4.79
C ALA A 186 -6.46 14.78 4.64
N LEU A 187 -5.21 14.81 5.11
CA LEU A 187 -4.33 15.98 4.98
C LEU A 187 -3.66 16.08 3.60
N ASP A 188 -3.33 14.94 2.99
CA ASP A 188 -2.51 14.90 1.77
C ASP A 188 -3.32 14.63 0.51
N MET A 189 -4.51 14.05 0.62
CA MET A 189 -5.33 13.56 -0.49
C MET A 189 -6.80 13.99 -0.36
N GLU A 190 -7.08 15.20 0.10
CA GLU A 190 -8.42 15.77 -0.01
C GLU A 190 -8.70 16.06 -1.48
N PHE A 191 -9.27 15.06 -2.17
CA PHE A 191 -9.76 15.20 -3.52
C PHE A 191 -11.14 15.83 -3.48
N GLY A 192 -11.20 17.15 -3.63
CA GLY A 192 -12.42 17.89 -3.94
C GLY A 192 -13.36 18.17 -2.75
N GLU A 193 -13.14 19.26 -2.06
CA GLU A 193 -14.23 20.13 -1.65
C GLU A 193 -14.36 21.31 -2.62
#